data_ae93c10179b45fb2f8deb9c856253746
#
_entry.id   ae93c10179b45fb2f8deb9c856253746
#
_cell.length_a   1.000
_cell.length_b   1.000
_cell.length_c   1.000
_cell.angle_alpha   90.00
_cell.angle_beta   90.00
_cell.angle_gamma   90.00
#
_symmetry.space_group_name_H-M   'P 1'
#
loop_
_entity.id
_entity.type
_entity.pdbx_description
1 polymer ?
#
loop_
_entity_poly.entity_id
_entity_poly.type
_entity_poly.pdbx_seq_one_letter_code
_entity_poly.pdbx_strand_id
1 'polypeptide(L)'
;MKDGRYCRIDELGIQPGQRGYFQEVLFTQEFKLCANLSVAWTEGDKQHAPELLAIVSDQCACRNRLREYGIRMDTEQSFRDDKSGGFDMADTHLIHAERLERLLLALAIAKLWRHELGEHVLEGGETVRRIIDPGSERELSIFQLGLRWLQRSISTNINLLPSFQAHLSPLFLPPVVHTRSE
;
A
#
# COMPACT_ATOMS: atom_id res chain seq x y z
N MET A 1 26.85 15.23 1.54
CA MET A 1 27.04 16.49 0.81
C MET A 1 28.53 16.81 0.76
N LYS A 2 29.08 17.05 -0.41
CA LYS A 2 30.50 17.35 -0.55
C LYS A 2 30.92 18.74 0.00
N ASP A 3 29.95 19.62 0.27
CA ASP A 3 30.24 21.04 0.61
C ASP A 3 29.84 21.44 2.03
N GLY A 4 29.45 20.49 2.90
CA GLY A 4 29.11 20.79 4.30
C GLY A 4 27.94 21.76 4.51
N ARG A 5 27.15 22.04 3.46
CA ARG A 5 25.98 22.90 3.56
C ARG A 5 24.73 22.11 3.86
N TYR A 6 23.97 22.57 4.82
CA TYR A 6 22.62 22.04 5.07
C TYR A 6 21.64 22.66 4.08
N CYS A 7 20.84 21.82 3.45
CA CYS A 7 19.72 22.25 2.61
C CYS A 7 18.45 21.51 3.03
N ARG A 8 17.32 22.04 2.65
CA ARG A 8 16.02 21.34 2.82
C ARG A 8 15.91 20.20 1.81
N ILE A 9 15.08 19.19 2.11
CA ILE A 9 14.90 18.04 1.24
C ILE A 9 14.29 18.45 -0.10
N ASP A 10 13.41 19.44 -0.11
CA ASP A 10 12.80 20.02 -1.32
C ASP A 10 13.79 20.81 -2.19
N GLU A 11 14.95 21.21 -1.63
CA GLU A 11 16.04 21.93 -2.33
C GLU A 11 17.10 20.99 -2.94
N LEU A 12 16.91 19.67 -2.86
CA LEU A 12 17.86 18.68 -3.40
C LEU A 12 17.96 18.65 -4.93
N GLY A 13 17.19 19.48 -5.64
CA GLY A 13 17.19 19.57 -7.10
C GLY A 13 16.47 18.42 -7.82
N ILE A 14 15.71 17.61 -7.06
CA ILE A 14 14.88 16.55 -7.63
C ILE A 14 13.57 17.19 -8.12
N GLN A 15 13.14 16.84 -9.32
CA GLN A 15 11.90 17.34 -9.92
C GLN A 15 10.74 16.34 -9.71
N PRO A 16 9.46 16.78 -9.81
CA PRO A 16 8.32 15.88 -9.86
C PRO A 16 8.53 14.75 -10.88
N GLY A 17 8.19 13.52 -10.50
CA GLY A 17 8.44 12.30 -11.28
C GLY A 17 9.83 11.70 -11.13
N GLN A 18 10.76 12.39 -10.51
CA GLN A 18 12.14 11.91 -10.33
C GLN A 18 12.36 11.25 -8.96
N ARG A 19 13.47 10.51 -8.87
CA ARG A 19 13.97 9.84 -7.65
C ARG A 19 15.42 10.21 -7.42
N GLY A 20 15.79 10.31 -6.13
CA GLY A 20 17.16 10.56 -5.70
C GLY A 20 17.57 9.56 -4.61
N TYR A 21 18.84 9.16 -4.61
CA TYR A 21 19.43 8.26 -3.64
C TYR A 21 20.74 8.83 -3.12
N PHE A 22 20.79 9.14 -1.85
CA PHE A 22 21.93 9.81 -1.21
C PHE A 22 22.45 8.93 -0.08
N GLN A 23 23.74 8.63 -0.12
CA GLN A 23 24.41 7.84 0.90
C GLN A 23 25.08 8.75 1.92
N GLU A 24 25.13 8.29 3.19
CA GLU A 24 25.88 8.93 4.26
C GLU A 24 25.58 10.44 4.41
N VAL A 25 24.29 10.78 4.36
CA VAL A 25 23.82 12.15 4.54
C VAL A 25 23.78 12.49 6.03
N LEU A 26 24.30 13.65 6.39
CA LEU A 26 24.16 14.17 7.74
C LEU A 26 22.83 14.90 7.90
N PHE A 27 22.00 14.36 8.81
CA PHE A 27 20.74 14.96 9.21
C PHE A 27 20.94 15.74 10.50
N THR A 28 20.26 16.86 10.62
CA THR A 28 20.28 17.77 11.75
C THR A 28 21.67 18.38 12.06
N GLN A 29 21.67 19.65 12.36
CA GLN A 29 22.92 20.36 12.70
C GLN A 29 23.43 19.97 14.08
N GLU A 30 22.51 19.68 14.99
CA GLU A 30 22.80 19.44 16.41
C GLU A 30 23.29 18.01 16.66
N PHE A 31 22.60 16.99 16.14
CA PHE A 31 22.92 15.59 16.45
C PHE A 31 23.78 14.89 15.39
N LYS A 32 23.99 15.52 14.23
CA LYS A 32 24.80 14.98 13.12
C LYS A 32 24.54 13.52 12.83
N LEU A 33 23.25 13.12 12.81
CA LEU A 33 22.85 11.77 12.48
C LEU A 33 23.27 11.46 11.04
N CYS A 34 24.14 10.47 10.86
CA CYS A 34 24.53 9.97 9.55
C CYS A 34 23.59 8.85 9.14
N ALA A 35 22.90 8.99 8.03
CA ALA A 35 21.98 7.97 7.48
C ALA A 35 21.87 8.10 5.97
N ASN A 36 21.22 7.14 5.32
CA ASN A 36 20.97 7.13 3.88
C ASN A 36 19.58 7.67 3.57
N LEU A 37 19.45 8.42 2.48
CA LEU A 37 18.21 9.09 2.09
C LEU A 37 17.76 8.61 0.72
N SER A 38 16.57 8.03 0.64
CA SER A 38 15.89 7.72 -0.61
C SER A 38 14.70 8.66 -0.79
N VAL A 39 14.66 9.38 -1.90
CA VAL A 39 13.65 10.39 -2.20
C VAL A 39 12.90 10.01 -3.47
N ALA A 40 11.60 10.18 -3.47
CA ALA A 40 10.77 10.12 -4.68
C ALA A 40 9.82 11.32 -4.67
N TRP A 41 9.70 11.99 -5.80
CA TRP A 41 8.70 13.02 -5.98
C TRP A 41 7.64 12.49 -6.96
N THR A 42 6.38 12.43 -6.52
CA THR A 42 5.27 12.04 -7.39
C THR A 42 5.03 13.12 -8.45
N GLU A 43 4.50 12.74 -9.60
CA GLU A 43 4.14 13.72 -10.63
C GLU A 43 2.88 14.52 -10.25
N GLY A 44 2.09 13.97 -9.31
CA GLY A 44 0.75 14.45 -9.05
C GLY A 44 -0.24 14.02 -10.13
N ASP A 45 -1.50 14.27 -9.89
CA ASP A 45 -2.60 14.05 -10.83
C ASP A 45 -3.59 15.23 -10.78
N LYS A 46 -4.74 15.10 -11.45
CA LYS A 46 -5.76 16.15 -11.49
C LYS A 46 -6.37 16.46 -10.11
N GLN A 47 -6.26 15.54 -9.16
CA GLN A 47 -6.87 15.64 -7.82
C GLN A 47 -5.83 15.87 -6.73
N HIS A 48 -4.57 15.46 -6.96
CA HIS A 48 -3.51 15.49 -5.96
C HIS A 48 -2.30 16.27 -6.46
N ALA A 49 -1.82 17.22 -5.67
CA ALA A 49 -0.56 17.90 -5.95
C ALA A 49 0.63 16.93 -5.89
N PRO A 50 1.74 17.25 -6.59
CA PRO A 50 2.97 16.48 -6.45
C PRO A 50 3.41 16.39 -4.99
N GLU A 51 3.69 15.18 -4.51
CA GLU A 51 4.09 14.93 -3.14
C GLU A 51 5.53 14.41 -3.08
N LEU A 52 6.31 14.95 -2.14
CA LEU A 52 7.69 14.57 -1.91
C LEU A 52 7.76 13.53 -0.79
N LEU A 53 8.12 12.30 -1.15
CA LEU A 53 8.39 11.22 -0.21
C LEU A 53 9.88 11.14 0.07
N ALA A 54 10.27 11.21 1.34
CA ALA A 54 11.65 11.09 1.79
C ALA A 54 11.78 10.00 2.86
N ILE A 55 12.60 9.00 2.61
CA ILE A 55 12.82 7.86 3.50
C ILE A 55 14.26 7.86 3.98
N VAL A 56 14.43 7.95 5.28
CA VAL A 56 15.72 7.87 5.97
C VAL A 56 15.91 6.45 6.50
N SER A 57 17.06 5.85 6.23
CA SER A 57 17.37 4.48 6.62
C SER A 57 18.87 4.34 6.96
N ASP A 58 19.20 3.38 7.81
CA ASP A 58 20.54 2.87 8.05
C ASP A 58 21.08 2.03 6.89
N GLN A 59 20.18 1.49 6.07
CA GLN A 59 20.52 0.69 4.91
C GLN A 59 20.77 1.56 3.67
N CYS A 60 21.46 0.98 2.68
CA CYS A 60 21.79 1.66 1.43
C CYS A 60 20.57 2.31 0.77
N ALA A 61 20.69 3.59 0.40
CA ALA A 61 19.64 4.31 -0.31
C ALA A 61 19.46 3.72 -1.71
N CYS A 62 18.27 3.25 -2.01
CA CYS A 62 17.95 2.62 -3.28
C CYS A 62 16.44 2.55 -3.52
N ARG A 63 16.05 2.10 -4.72
CA ARG A 63 14.64 1.91 -5.09
C ARG A 63 13.88 0.96 -4.14
N ASN A 64 14.56 -0.02 -3.56
CA ASN A 64 13.92 -0.98 -2.68
C ASN A 64 13.40 -0.32 -1.39
N ARG A 65 14.09 0.70 -0.87
CA ARG A 65 13.60 1.47 0.31
C ARG A 65 12.26 2.14 0.02
N LEU A 66 12.11 2.70 -1.18
CA LEU A 66 10.84 3.30 -1.60
C LEU A 66 9.73 2.25 -1.74
N ARG A 67 10.05 1.05 -2.24
CA ARG A 67 9.08 -0.06 -2.34
C ARG A 67 8.65 -0.59 -0.97
N GLU A 68 9.59 -0.73 -0.04
CA GLU A 68 9.28 -1.15 1.34
C GLU A 68 8.34 -0.18 2.04
N TYR A 69 8.53 1.11 1.80
CA TYR A 69 7.60 2.11 2.30
C TYR A 69 6.22 2.00 1.64
N GLY A 70 6.15 1.66 0.35
CA GLY A 70 4.90 1.36 -0.34
C GLY A 70 4.12 0.25 0.35
N ILE A 71 4.77 -0.85 0.74
CA ILE A 71 4.14 -1.95 1.50
C ILE A 71 3.53 -1.45 2.83
N ARG A 72 4.21 -0.53 3.51
CA ARG A 72 3.67 0.10 4.72
C ARG A 72 2.41 0.90 4.42
N MET A 73 2.40 1.69 3.35
CA MET A 73 1.21 2.45 2.93
C MET A 73 0.03 1.51 2.60
N ASP A 74 0.29 0.39 1.92
CA ASP A 74 -0.71 -0.64 1.65
C ASP A 74 -1.27 -1.23 2.95
N THR A 75 -0.42 -1.44 3.95
CA THR A 75 -0.83 -1.92 5.28
C THR A 75 -1.71 -0.88 5.98
N GLU A 76 -1.35 0.40 5.96
CA GLU A 76 -2.14 1.47 6.55
C GLU A 76 -3.51 1.61 5.85
N GLN A 77 -3.53 1.50 4.51
CA GLN A 77 -4.79 1.47 3.74
C GLN A 77 -5.64 0.27 4.13
N SER A 78 -5.00 -0.89 4.30
CA SER A 78 -5.65 -2.12 4.76
C SER A 78 -6.33 -1.94 6.13
N PHE A 79 -5.66 -1.32 7.10
CA PHE A 79 -6.26 -1.01 8.40
C PHE A 79 -7.41 0.02 8.29
N ARG A 80 -7.31 0.98 7.39
CA ARG A 80 -8.40 1.93 7.13
C ARG A 80 -9.63 1.22 6.59
N ASP A 81 -9.44 0.29 5.65
CA ASP A 81 -10.52 -0.52 5.08
C ASP A 81 -11.19 -1.40 6.17
N ASP A 82 -10.41 -1.95 7.10
CA ASP A 82 -10.92 -2.73 8.23
C ASP A 82 -11.71 -1.87 9.21
N LYS A 83 -11.25 -0.65 9.48
CA LYS A 83 -11.82 0.23 10.51
C LYS A 83 -13.11 0.91 10.06
N SER A 84 -13.18 1.42 8.84
CA SER A 84 -14.31 2.24 8.37
C SER A 84 -14.66 2.06 6.89
N GLY A 85 -13.83 1.35 6.13
CA GLY A 85 -14.01 1.18 4.67
C GLY A 85 -14.81 -0.04 4.28
N GLY A 86 -15.26 -0.88 5.22
CA GLY A 86 -15.97 -2.07 4.82
C GLY A 86 -16.31 -3.09 5.90
N PHE A 87 -15.60 -3.13 7.02
CA PHE A 87 -15.88 -4.08 8.11
C PHE A 87 -16.32 -3.39 9.41
N ASP A 88 -16.21 -2.07 9.49
CA ASP A 88 -16.64 -1.23 10.62
C ASP A 88 -16.20 -1.79 11.99
N MET A 89 -14.94 -2.22 12.07
CA MET A 89 -14.40 -2.84 13.28
C MET A 89 -14.48 -1.93 14.50
N ALA A 90 -14.55 -0.63 14.31
CA ALA A 90 -14.72 0.33 15.39
C ALA A 90 -16.02 0.12 16.18
N ASP A 91 -17.05 -0.45 15.53
CA ASP A 91 -18.37 -0.67 16.10
C ASP A 91 -18.55 -2.04 16.77
N THR A 92 -17.50 -2.89 16.79
CA THR A 92 -17.63 -4.26 17.26
C THR A 92 -17.89 -4.39 18.77
N HIS A 93 -17.51 -3.39 19.58
CA HIS A 93 -17.60 -3.42 21.05
C HIS A 93 -17.04 -4.69 21.73
N LEU A 94 -16.19 -5.45 21.02
CA LEU A 94 -15.58 -6.66 21.52
C LEU A 94 -14.45 -6.33 22.51
N ILE A 95 -14.62 -6.69 23.76
CA ILE A 95 -13.64 -6.43 24.82
C ILE A 95 -12.70 -7.63 25.03
N HIS A 96 -13.15 -8.85 24.71
CA HIS A 96 -12.39 -10.07 24.97
C HIS A 96 -11.39 -10.34 23.84
N ALA A 97 -10.12 -10.47 24.19
CA ALA A 97 -9.02 -10.71 23.25
C ALA A 97 -9.24 -11.96 22.37
N GLU A 98 -9.68 -13.07 22.95
CA GLU A 98 -9.93 -14.32 22.21
C GLU A 98 -11.04 -14.16 21.13
N ARG A 99 -12.06 -13.38 21.42
CA ARG A 99 -13.15 -13.11 20.46
C ARG A 99 -12.67 -12.19 19.36
N LEU A 100 -11.86 -11.20 19.70
CA LEU A 100 -11.24 -10.28 18.74
C LEU A 100 -10.29 -11.03 17.81
N GLU A 101 -9.47 -11.95 18.32
CA GLU A 101 -8.57 -12.80 17.54
C GLU A 101 -9.33 -13.63 16.49
N ARG A 102 -10.41 -14.27 16.88
CA ARG A 102 -11.26 -15.05 15.97
C ARG A 102 -11.92 -14.16 14.91
N LEU A 103 -12.38 -12.98 15.30
CA LEU A 103 -12.94 -12.00 14.36
C LEU A 103 -11.87 -11.56 13.35
N LEU A 104 -10.67 -11.22 13.82
CA LEU A 104 -9.55 -10.81 12.96
C LEU A 104 -9.19 -11.88 11.94
N LEU A 105 -9.19 -13.16 12.35
CA LEU A 105 -8.96 -14.27 11.43
C LEU A 105 -10.05 -14.37 10.36
N ALA A 106 -11.32 -14.27 10.75
CA ALA A 106 -12.44 -14.28 9.82
C ALA A 106 -12.37 -13.07 8.84
N LEU A 107 -12.04 -11.90 9.34
CA LEU A 107 -11.86 -10.70 8.53
C LEU A 107 -10.69 -10.83 7.56
N ALA A 108 -9.57 -11.43 7.97
CA ALA A 108 -8.44 -11.68 7.09
C ALA A 108 -8.84 -12.56 5.89
N ILE A 109 -9.59 -13.64 6.13
CA ILE A 109 -10.10 -14.52 5.07
C ILE A 109 -11.08 -13.76 4.15
N ALA A 110 -12.02 -13.03 4.74
CA ALA A 110 -12.99 -12.24 3.97
C ALA A 110 -12.29 -11.16 3.13
N LYS A 111 -11.22 -10.57 3.63
CA LYS A 111 -10.42 -9.57 2.93
C LYS A 111 -9.68 -10.16 1.73
N LEU A 112 -9.04 -11.31 1.90
CA LEU A 112 -8.43 -12.04 0.78
C LEU A 112 -9.44 -12.34 -0.30
N TRP A 113 -10.61 -12.86 0.06
CA TRP A 113 -11.67 -13.14 -0.90
C TRP A 113 -12.15 -11.88 -1.63
N ARG A 114 -12.32 -10.76 -0.93
CA ARG A 114 -12.71 -9.49 -1.56
C ARG A 114 -11.65 -8.98 -2.54
N HIS A 115 -10.36 -9.14 -2.23
CA HIS A 115 -9.29 -8.79 -3.16
C HIS A 115 -9.34 -9.64 -4.42
N GLU A 116 -9.51 -10.94 -4.30
CA GLU A 116 -9.65 -11.85 -5.44
C GLU A 116 -10.86 -11.51 -6.32
N LEU A 117 -12.01 -11.20 -5.71
CA LEU A 117 -13.16 -10.70 -6.46
C LEU A 117 -12.86 -9.38 -7.18
N GLY A 118 -12.11 -8.50 -6.58
CA GLY A 118 -11.68 -7.24 -7.20
C GLY A 118 -10.73 -7.45 -8.37
N GLU A 119 -9.78 -8.36 -8.25
CA GLU A 119 -8.89 -8.77 -9.33
C GLU A 119 -9.68 -9.40 -10.49
N HIS A 120 -10.61 -10.28 -10.18
CA HIS A 120 -11.50 -10.88 -11.18
C HIS A 120 -12.27 -9.82 -11.99
N VAL A 121 -12.75 -8.76 -11.34
CA VAL A 121 -13.40 -7.64 -12.02
C VAL A 121 -12.43 -6.92 -12.96
N LEU A 122 -11.18 -6.72 -12.55
CA LEU A 122 -10.16 -6.08 -13.39
C LEU A 122 -9.74 -6.97 -14.57
N GLU A 123 -9.62 -8.27 -14.36
CA GLU A 123 -9.33 -9.26 -15.42
C GLU A 123 -10.45 -9.32 -16.47
N GLY A 124 -11.70 -9.11 -16.05
CA GLY A 124 -12.86 -8.99 -16.96
C GLY A 124 -12.82 -7.74 -17.85
N GLY A 125 -11.85 -6.87 -17.66
CA GLY A 125 -11.62 -5.68 -18.45
C GLY A 125 -12.58 -4.53 -18.15
N GLU A 126 -12.46 -3.48 -18.94
CA GLU A 126 -13.20 -2.21 -18.78
C GLU A 126 -14.74 -2.42 -18.77
N THR A 127 -15.23 -3.33 -19.57
CA THR A 127 -16.68 -3.61 -19.67
C THR A 127 -17.24 -4.13 -18.34
N VAL A 128 -16.53 -5.05 -17.70
CA VAL A 128 -16.93 -5.63 -16.41
C VAL A 128 -16.74 -4.61 -15.28
N ARG A 129 -15.62 -3.92 -15.29
CA ARG A 129 -15.32 -2.87 -14.30
C ARG A 129 -16.41 -1.80 -14.29
N ARG A 130 -16.81 -1.28 -15.45
CA ARG A 130 -17.81 -0.20 -15.58
C ARG A 130 -19.21 -0.56 -15.08
N ILE A 131 -19.48 -1.84 -14.86
CA ILE A 131 -20.75 -2.26 -14.24
C ILE A 131 -20.85 -1.75 -12.79
N ILE A 132 -19.73 -1.63 -12.10
CA ILE A 132 -19.67 -1.25 -10.67
C ILE A 132 -18.90 0.03 -10.39
N ASP A 133 -18.05 0.42 -11.33
CA ASP A 133 -17.25 1.65 -11.31
C ASP A 133 -17.35 2.34 -12.68
N PRO A 134 -18.45 3.11 -12.92
CA PRO A 134 -18.82 3.60 -14.26
C PRO A 134 -17.90 4.72 -14.78
N GLY A 135 -16.99 5.25 -13.97
CA GLY A 135 -16.05 6.28 -14.37
C GLY A 135 -15.16 5.89 -15.56
N SER A 136 -14.66 6.87 -16.30
CA SER A 136 -13.68 6.65 -17.37
C SER A 136 -12.35 6.10 -16.80
N GLU A 137 -11.98 6.53 -15.63
CA GLU A 137 -10.83 6.05 -14.86
C GLU A 137 -11.31 5.28 -13.64
N ARG A 138 -10.45 4.40 -13.11
CA ARG A 138 -10.77 3.63 -11.91
C ARG A 138 -10.69 4.53 -10.68
N GLU A 139 -11.81 4.67 -9.97
CA GLU A 139 -11.89 5.43 -8.72
C GLU A 139 -11.85 4.52 -7.49
N LEU A 140 -12.27 3.27 -7.63
CA LEU A 140 -12.38 2.32 -6.53
C LEU A 140 -11.08 1.53 -6.32
N SER A 141 -10.73 1.27 -5.05
CA SER A 141 -9.68 0.31 -4.71
C SER A 141 -10.10 -1.11 -5.13
N ILE A 142 -9.13 -2.03 -5.28
CA ILE A 142 -9.41 -3.45 -5.60
C ILE A 142 -10.37 -4.04 -4.57
N PHE A 143 -10.16 -3.75 -3.30
CA PHE A 143 -11.01 -4.16 -2.19
C PHE A 143 -12.47 -3.65 -2.34
N GLN A 144 -12.65 -2.40 -2.72
CA GLN A 144 -13.97 -1.80 -2.94
C GLN A 144 -14.66 -2.37 -4.21
N LEU A 145 -13.89 -2.63 -5.26
CA LEU A 145 -14.39 -3.33 -6.44
C LEU A 145 -14.96 -4.71 -6.08
N GLY A 146 -14.19 -5.50 -5.31
CA GLY A 146 -14.63 -6.82 -4.85
C GLY A 146 -15.87 -6.77 -3.98
N LEU A 147 -15.98 -5.79 -3.07
CA LEU A 147 -17.15 -5.61 -2.23
C LEU A 147 -18.40 -5.32 -3.08
N ARG A 148 -18.32 -4.34 -3.98
CA ARG A 148 -19.45 -3.96 -4.83
C ARG A 148 -19.85 -5.08 -5.78
N TRP A 149 -18.88 -5.85 -6.28
CA TRP A 149 -19.14 -7.02 -7.10
C TRP A 149 -19.89 -8.09 -6.32
N LEU A 150 -19.46 -8.39 -5.09
CA LEU A 150 -20.12 -9.33 -4.19
C LEU A 150 -21.57 -8.88 -3.89
N GLN A 151 -21.77 -7.62 -3.51
CA GLN A 151 -23.09 -7.06 -3.23
C GLN A 151 -24.03 -7.17 -4.46
N ARG A 152 -23.48 -6.88 -5.64
CA ARG A 152 -24.24 -7.02 -6.89
C ARG A 152 -24.60 -8.48 -7.17
N SER A 153 -23.65 -9.40 -7.02
CA SER A 153 -23.88 -10.83 -7.24
C SER A 153 -25.00 -11.37 -6.36
N ILE A 154 -25.00 -10.97 -5.09
CA ILE A 154 -26.05 -11.35 -4.13
C ILE A 154 -27.39 -10.72 -4.51
N SER A 155 -27.42 -9.43 -4.86
CA SER A 155 -28.65 -8.71 -5.15
C SER A 155 -29.32 -9.15 -6.46
N THR A 156 -28.54 -9.59 -7.43
CA THR A 156 -29.04 -10.03 -8.74
C THR A 156 -29.27 -11.54 -8.83
N ASN A 157 -28.94 -12.28 -7.79
CA ASN A 157 -28.98 -13.74 -7.73
C ASN A 157 -28.27 -14.41 -8.92
N ILE A 158 -27.23 -13.77 -9.45
CA ILE A 158 -26.40 -14.28 -10.52
C ILE A 158 -25.17 -14.91 -9.87
N ASN A 159 -24.82 -16.12 -10.28
CA ASN A 159 -23.60 -16.79 -9.81
C ASN A 159 -22.36 -16.17 -10.51
N LEU A 160 -22.05 -14.93 -10.13
CA LEU A 160 -20.89 -14.18 -10.62
C LEU A 160 -19.64 -14.41 -9.77
N LEU A 161 -19.73 -15.30 -8.79
CA LEU A 161 -18.62 -15.56 -7.89
C LEU A 161 -17.69 -16.58 -8.54
N PRO A 162 -16.43 -16.21 -8.81
CA PRO A 162 -15.41 -17.18 -9.17
C PRO A 162 -15.25 -18.18 -8.03
N SER A 163 -14.87 -19.40 -8.35
CA SER A 163 -14.44 -20.36 -7.33
C SER A 163 -13.21 -19.75 -6.63
N PHE A 164 -13.28 -19.63 -5.29
CA PHE A 164 -12.15 -19.15 -4.51
C PHE A 164 -10.93 -20.02 -4.78
N GLN A 165 -9.97 -19.49 -5.51
CA GLN A 165 -8.67 -20.06 -5.72
C GLN A 165 -7.69 -19.06 -5.11
N ALA A 166 -7.17 -19.37 -3.92
CA ALA A 166 -6.11 -18.57 -3.32
C ALA A 166 -4.88 -18.64 -4.24
N HIS A 167 -4.80 -17.75 -5.20
CA HIS A 167 -3.56 -17.50 -5.92
C HIS A 167 -2.61 -16.80 -4.96
N LEU A 168 -1.87 -17.59 -4.20
CA LEU A 168 -0.68 -17.11 -3.52
C LEU A 168 0.34 -16.77 -4.61
N SER A 169 0.21 -15.61 -5.22
CA SER A 169 1.36 -15.01 -5.89
C SER A 169 2.51 -15.07 -4.88
N PRO A 170 3.69 -15.58 -5.25
CA PRO A 170 4.80 -15.65 -4.32
C PRO A 170 5.00 -14.23 -3.82
N LEU A 171 4.51 -13.95 -2.61
CA LEU A 171 4.88 -12.78 -1.85
C LEU A 171 6.40 -12.73 -1.96
N PHE A 172 6.91 -11.64 -2.48
CA PHE A 172 8.33 -11.34 -2.48
C PHE A 172 8.77 -11.34 -1.01
N LEU A 173 9.04 -12.52 -0.49
CA LEU A 173 9.81 -12.63 0.74
C LEU A 173 11.15 -12.00 0.40
N PRO A 174 11.57 -10.97 1.12
CA PRO A 174 12.93 -10.46 0.94
C PRO A 174 13.89 -11.65 1.11
N PRO A 175 14.96 -11.73 0.30
CA PRO A 175 15.92 -12.80 0.46
C PRO A 175 16.39 -12.82 1.91
N VAL A 176 16.32 -13.98 2.54
CA VAL A 176 16.84 -14.19 3.90
C VAL A 176 18.34 -13.89 3.83
N VAL A 177 18.72 -12.76 4.39
CA VAL A 177 20.15 -12.42 4.54
C VAL A 177 20.69 -13.34 5.63
N HIS A 178 21.33 -14.42 5.22
CA HIS A 178 22.16 -15.21 6.12
C HIS A 178 23.34 -14.32 6.54
N THR A 179 23.26 -13.72 7.71
CA THR A 179 24.43 -13.18 8.38
C THR A 179 25.35 -14.35 8.67
N ARG A 180 26.43 -14.47 7.90
CA ARG A 180 27.58 -15.29 8.30
C ARG A 180 28.13 -14.67 9.58
N SER A 181 27.96 -15.39 10.68
CA SER A 181 28.78 -15.20 11.88
C SER A 181 30.19 -15.68 11.55
N GLU A 182 31.14 -14.76 11.47
CA GLU A 182 32.54 -15.01 11.76
C GLU A 182 32.83 -14.66 13.19
#